data_758e9aa297c0c26a4538376f5c975689
#
_entry.id   758e9aa297c0c26a4538376f5c975689
#
_cell.length_a   1.000
_cell.length_b   1.000
_cell.length_c   1.000
_cell.angle_alpha   90.00
_cell.angle_beta   90.00
_cell.angle_gamma   90.00
#
_symmetry.space_group_name_H-M   'P 1'
#
loop_
_entity.id
_entity.type
_entity.pdbx_description
1 polymer ?
#
loop_
_entity_poly.entity_id
_entity_poly.type
_entity_poly.pdbx_seq_one_letter_code
_entity_poly.pdbx_strand_id
1 'polypeptide(L)'
;MELRKVVLVDGVRSAFARGGRGKLVATRLDEAGAQVVRALLSRNPKVRPGAIEDIGLGNVAGSGEFVGLGTVARLAGLPMEACNFVTNRQCGSSMETLHRVATSIMVGATECGIALGIERMGRQLGGGGPRAPQTRVTKLNPRLFKQTPEQRNMAPDHDQTFSVKFPDYILDSPPLQSMTQTAQNVAECYGLSRAELDAFAAESHRKCARAYEAGIYKDEIVPLEVEEPVFDAEGNWVEGETGKTLLFDRDECLRADTTADKLAGLQPVKGIVSFGKNELVITAGNSCPTNDGISAALLMSEDKARELRLEPIARIVGLGVAGVKPQVMGLGPIPSTRKALRHAGIGAAQIDRVEFNEAFAAQVIPSLRDLGISADRTNVNGGSIAIGHPLGATGARLVTTVARELRRSGGRYGLATQCIGAGMGISTIVERI
;
A
#
# COMPACT_ATOMS: atom_id res chain seq x y z
N MET A 1 -31.11 10.95 -2.65
CA MET A 1 -30.80 9.66 -1.99
C MET A 1 -29.87 9.98 -0.82
N GLU A 2 -30.23 9.58 0.37
CA GLU A 2 -29.37 9.69 1.53
C GLU A 2 -28.31 8.58 1.45
N LEU A 3 -27.04 8.92 1.64
CA LEU A 3 -25.96 7.94 1.60
C LEU A 3 -25.91 7.14 2.91
N ARG A 4 -25.77 5.84 2.79
CA ARG A 4 -25.61 4.96 3.95
C ARG A 4 -24.22 5.12 4.57
N LYS A 5 -24.14 4.99 5.88
CA LYS A 5 -22.86 4.92 6.58
C LYS A 5 -22.20 3.55 6.37
N VAL A 6 -20.90 3.57 6.13
CA VAL A 6 -20.11 2.36 5.89
C VAL A 6 -19.11 2.16 7.01
N VAL A 7 -19.05 0.95 7.51
CA VAL A 7 -18.12 0.57 8.56
C VAL A 7 -17.11 -0.47 8.07
N LEU A 8 -15.89 -0.33 8.55
CA LEU A 8 -14.85 -1.35 8.50
C LEU A 8 -15.06 -2.28 9.70
N VAL A 9 -15.55 -3.48 9.44
CA VAL A 9 -15.83 -4.47 10.49
C VAL A 9 -14.53 -5.04 11.05
N ASP A 10 -13.69 -5.53 10.15
CA ASP A 10 -12.37 -6.08 10.49
C ASP A 10 -11.47 -6.04 9.24
N GLY A 11 -10.19 -6.32 9.44
CA GLY A 11 -9.24 -6.47 8.34
C GLY A 11 -8.01 -7.24 8.79
N VAL A 12 -7.45 -8.01 7.91
CA VAL A 12 -6.29 -8.87 8.15
C VAL A 12 -5.32 -8.82 6.98
N ARG A 13 -4.11 -9.30 7.20
CA ARG A 13 -3.10 -9.47 6.15
C ARG A 13 -2.27 -10.72 6.39
N SER A 14 -1.60 -11.19 5.36
CA SER A 14 -0.44 -12.07 5.55
C SER A 14 0.73 -11.29 6.15
N ALA A 15 1.71 -11.98 6.68
CA ALA A 15 3.04 -11.40 6.70
C ALA A 15 3.48 -11.07 5.26
N PHE A 16 4.39 -10.08 5.09
CA PHE A 16 4.91 -9.69 3.78
C PHE A 16 6.26 -10.36 3.55
N ALA A 17 6.35 -11.08 2.44
CA ALA A 17 7.54 -11.80 2.05
C ALA A 17 8.44 -10.94 1.18
N ARG A 18 9.75 -11.25 1.16
CA ARG A 18 10.69 -10.68 0.18
C ARG A 18 10.33 -11.14 -1.22
N GLY A 19 10.24 -10.21 -2.15
CA GLY A 19 10.02 -10.55 -3.54
C GLY A 19 11.12 -11.44 -4.12
N GLY A 20 10.72 -12.56 -4.71
CA GLY A 20 11.61 -13.50 -5.40
C GLY A 20 12.47 -14.41 -4.52
N ARG A 21 12.59 -14.10 -3.23
CA ARG A 21 13.45 -14.88 -2.29
C ARG A 21 12.77 -15.12 -0.95
N GLY A 22 11.50 -14.74 -0.80
CA GLY A 22 10.73 -14.90 0.42
C GLY A 22 9.87 -16.16 0.40
N LYS A 23 9.27 -16.44 1.54
CA LYS A 23 8.49 -17.66 1.77
C LYS A 23 7.24 -17.80 0.90
N LEU A 24 6.72 -16.70 0.32
CA LEU A 24 5.58 -16.77 -0.58
C LEU A 24 5.96 -17.12 -2.02
N VAL A 25 7.24 -17.22 -2.40
CA VAL A 25 7.64 -17.42 -3.79
C VAL A 25 7.17 -18.75 -4.38
N ALA A 26 7.10 -19.82 -3.58
CA ALA A 26 6.63 -21.15 -3.99
C ALA A 26 5.09 -21.30 -3.89
N THR A 27 4.44 -20.52 -3.02
CA THR A 27 3.02 -20.67 -2.73
C THR A 27 2.17 -19.98 -3.79
N ARG A 28 1.10 -20.62 -4.29
CA ARG A 28 0.11 -19.97 -5.17
C ARG A 28 -0.59 -18.85 -4.42
N LEU A 29 -0.64 -17.65 -5.03
CA LEU A 29 -1.24 -16.48 -4.36
C LEU A 29 -2.77 -16.51 -4.31
N ASP A 30 -3.43 -17.22 -5.21
CA ASP A 30 -4.87 -17.46 -5.13
C ASP A 30 -5.23 -18.31 -3.90
N GLU A 31 -4.47 -19.36 -3.61
CA GLU A 31 -4.61 -20.17 -2.39
C GLU A 31 -4.28 -19.37 -1.12
N ALA A 32 -3.17 -18.64 -1.13
CA ALA A 32 -2.79 -17.77 -0.01
C ALA A 32 -3.85 -16.69 0.25
N GLY A 33 -4.42 -16.08 -0.82
CA GLY A 33 -5.52 -15.14 -0.75
C GLY A 33 -6.78 -15.77 -0.13
N ALA A 34 -7.11 -17.00 -0.51
CA ALA A 34 -8.22 -17.74 0.05
C ALA A 34 -8.02 -18.03 1.55
N GLN A 35 -6.80 -18.37 1.99
CA GLN A 35 -6.50 -18.52 3.43
C GLN A 35 -6.77 -17.22 4.19
N VAL A 36 -6.34 -16.06 3.66
CA VAL A 36 -6.57 -14.75 4.29
C VAL A 36 -8.07 -14.42 4.38
N VAL A 37 -8.85 -14.69 3.33
CA VAL A 37 -10.32 -14.45 3.34
C VAL A 37 -11.01 -15.38 4.33
N ARG A 38 -10.66 -16.68 4.35
CA ARG A 38 -11.20 -17.64 5.33
C ARG A 38 -10.90 -17.21 6.77
N ALA A 39 -9.68 -16.75 7.04
CA ALA A 39 -9.30 -16.27 8.37
C ALA A 39 -10.08 -15.00 8.76
N LEU A 40 -10.29 -14.06 7.83
CA LEU A 40 -11.11 -12.87 8.07
C LEU A 40 -12.54 -13.25 8.46
N LEU A 41 -13.15 -14.18 7.73
CA LEU A 41 -14.52 -14.67 8.04
C LEU A 41 -14.57 -15.45 9.35
N SER A 42 -13.57 -16.29 9.64
CA SER A 42 -13.49 -17.05 10.89
C SER A 42 -13.39 -16.15 12.13
N ARG A 43 -12.75 -15.00 11.99
CA ARG A 43 -12.70 -13.96 13.05
C ARG A 43 -14.05 -13.25 13.24
N ASN A 44 -14.92 -13.33 12.23
CA ASN A 44 -16.23 -12.66 12.21
C ASN A 44 -17.37 -13.66 12.01
N PRO A 45 -17.58 -14.64 12.91
CA PRO A 45 -18.46 -15.80 12.70
C PRO A 45 -19.94 -15.44 12.54
N LYS A 46 -20.35 -14.23 12.93
CA LYS A 46 -21.71 -13.72 12.69
C LYS A 46 -21.92 -13.30 11.24
N VAL A 47 -20.86 -13.08 10.47
CA VAL A 47 -20.91 -12.78 9.04
C VAL A 47 -20.82 -14.08 8.27
N ARG A 48 -21.97 -14.61 7.87
CA ARG A 48 -22.01 -15.84 7.06
C ARG A 48 -21.42 -15.60 5.68
N PRO A 49 -20.72 -16.56 5.06
CA PRO A 49 -20.20 -16.41 3.70
C PRO A 49 -21.24 -15.90 2.69
N GLY A 50 -22.51 -16.34 2.83
CA GLY A 50 -23.62 -15.89 1.99
C GLY A 50 -24.04 -14.42 2.18
N ALA A 51 -23.51 -13.72 3.19
CA ALA A 51 -23.74 -12.29 3.34
C ALA A 51 -22.76 -11.44 2.50
N ILE A 52 -21.70 -12.05 1.94
CA ILE A 52 -20.74 -11.35 1.08
C ILE A 52 -21.33 -11.28 -0.33
N GLU A 53 -21.72 -10.09 -0.75
CA GLU A 53 -22.32 -9.83 -2.06
C GLU A 53 -21.28 -9.51 -3.13
N ASP A 54 -20.17 -8.88 -2.74
CA ASP A 54 -19.11 -8.49 -3.67
C ASP A 54 -17.70 -8.62 -3.05
N ILE A 55 -16.75 -9.04 -3.85
CA ILE A 55 -15.34 -9.09 -3.48
C ILE A 55 -14.50 -8.41 -4.55
N GLY A 56 -13.89 -7.29 -4.19
CA GLY A 56 -12.96 -6.62 -5.07
C GLY A 56 -11.53 -7.06 -4.82
N LEU A 57 -10.74 -7.22 -5.88
CA LEU A 57 -9.34 -7.60 -5.82
C LEU A 57 -8.45 -6.50 -6.40
N GLY A 58 -7.58 -5.93 -5.57
CA GLY A 58 -6.48 -5.07 -6.00
C GLY A 58 -5.26 -5.91 -6.38
N ASN A 59 -4.83 -5.81 -7.64
CA ASN A 59 -3.65 -6.50 -8.15
C ASN A 59 -3.02 -5.68 -9.27
N VAL A 60 -1.70 -5.57 -9.27
CA VAL A 60 -0.95 -4.76 -10.26
C VAL A 60 -0.22 -5.64 -11.24
N ALA A 61 0.55 -6.55 -10.74
CA ALA A 61 1.55 -7.26 -11.51
C ALA A 61 1.01 -8.48 -12.25
N GLY A 62 -0.18 -8.99 -11.88
CA GLY A 62 -0.79 -10.15 -12.53
C GLY A 62 0.15 -11.34 -12.60
N SER A 63 0.42 -12.02 -11.52
CA SER A 63 1.52 -12.97 -11.33
C SER A 63 1.55 -14.22 -12.24
N GLY A 64 0.74 -14.26 -13.31
CA GLY A 64 0.57 -15.48 -14.13
C GLY A 64 -0.28 -16.54 -13.43
N GLU A 65 -0.56 -16.38 -12.16
CA GLU A 65 -1.57 -17.14 -11.44
C GLU A 65 -2.94 -16.48 -11.68
N PHE A 66 -3.95 -17.30 -11.79
CA PHE A 66 -5.29 -16.80 -12.10
C PHE A 66 -5.95 -16.22 -10.84
N VAL A 67 -5.42 -15.12 -10.31
CA VAL A 67 -5.93 -14.48 -9.09
C VAL A 67 -7.18 -13.62 -9.31
N GLY A 68 -7.60 -13.46 -10.57
CA GLY A 68 -8.81 -12.74 -10.95
C GLY A 68 -10.05 -13.63 -11.12
N LEU A 69 -11.11 -13.06 -11.68
CA LEU A 69 -12.34 -13.76 -12.10
C LEU A 69 -12.96 -14.66 -11.01
N GLY A 70 -12.90 -14.23 -9.75
CA GLY A 70 -13.54 -14.92 -8.65
C GLY A 70 -12.80 -16.16 -8.11
N THR A 71 -11.60 -16.48 -8.61
CA THR A 71 -10.84 -17.66 -8.18
C THR A 71 -10.65 -17.68 -6.67
N VAL A 72 -10.14 -16.57 -6.11
CA VAL A 72 -9.92 -16.46 -4.66
C VAL A 72 -11.24 -16.61 -3.88
N ALA A 73 -12.34 -16.00 -4.36
CA ALA A 73 -13.65 -16.10 -3.73
C ALA A 73 -14.11 -17.57 -3.66
N ARG A 74 -13.96 -18.32 -4.76
CA ARG A 74 -14.34 -19.74 -4.83
C ARG A 74 -13.47 -20.62 -3.92
N LEU A 75 -12.16 -20.42 -3.97
CA LEU A 75 -11.22 -21.14 -3.08
C LEU A 75 -11.46 -20.81 -1.60
N ALA A 76 -11.91 -19.59 -1.29
CA ALA A 76 -12.28 -19.18 0.06
C ALA A 76 -13.61 -19.75 0.54
N GLY A 77 -14.41 -20.37 -0.34
CA GLY A 77 -15.73 -20.93 -0.02
C GLY A 77 -16.86 -19.91 0.01
N LEU A 78 -16.71 -18.77 -0.67
CA LEU A 78 -17.80 -17.81 -0.87
C LEU A 78 -18.84 -18.40 -1.85
N PRO A 79 -20.11 -17.99 -1.72
CA PRO A 79 -21.19 -18.50 -2.59
C PRO A 79 -20.94 -18.09 -4.05
N MET A 80 -21.62 -18.82 -4.95
CA MET A 80 -21.49 -18.57 -6.39
C MET A 80 -22.10 -17.22 -6.80
N GLU A 81 -23.03 -16.72 -6.01
CA GLU A 81 -23.72 -15.44 -6.17
C GLU A 81 -22.85 -14.24 -5.78
N ALA A 82 -21.78 -14.43 -5.01
CA ALA A 82 -20.87 -13.37 -4.69
C ALA A 82 -20.18 -12.85 -5.97
N CYS A 83 -20.46 -11.60 -6.32
CA CYS A 83 -19.83 -10.93 -7.44
C CYS A 83 -18.35 -10.64 -7.17
N ASN A 84 -17.59 -10.38 -8.23
CA ASN A 84 -16.20 -10.02 -8.07
C ASN A 84 -15.72 -9.04 -9.17
N PHE A 85 -14.73 -8.24 -8.84
CA PHE A 85 -14.04 -7.37 -9.80
C PHE A 85 -12.57 -7.26 -9.47
N VAL A 86 -11.75 -6.91 -10.47
CA VAL A 86 -10.32 -6.65 -10.31
C VAL A 86 -10.04 -5.17 -10.56
N THR A 87 -9.20 -4.58 -9.71
CA THR A 87 -8.79 -3.18 -9.81
C THR A 87 -7.26 -3.10 -9.93
N ASN A 88 -6.80 -2.38 -10.95
CA ASN A 88 -5.42 -1.96 -11.05
C ASN A 88 -5.35 -0.43 -11.01
N ARG A 89 -4.94 0.12 -9.87
CA ARG A 89 -4.54 1.51 -9.67
C ARG A 89 -3.12 1.54 -9.12
N GLN A 90 -2.23 0.76 -9.71
CA GLN A 90 -0.85 0.63 -9.25
C GLN A 90 -0.79 0.40 -7.71
N CYS A 91 0.11 1.06 -6.99
CA CYS A 91 0.25 0.93 -5.53
C CYS A 91 -1.08 1.13 -4.77
N GLY A 92 -2.03 1.89 -5.32
CA GLY A 92 -3.33 2.21 -4.72
C GLY A 92 -4.41 1.14 -4.89
N SER A 93 -4.13 0.00 -5.51
CA SER A 93 -5.16 -0.94 -5.99
C SER A 93 -6.11 -1.42 -4.89
N SER A 94 -5.65 -1.93 -3.75
CA SER A 94 -6.58 -2.38 -2.69
C SER A 94 -7.27 -1.24 -1.94
N MET A 95 -6.69 -0.04 -1.87
CA MET A 95 -7.40 1.12 -1.33
C MET A 95 -8.50 1.59 -2.29
N GLU A 96 -8.26 1.56 -3.60
CA GLU A 96 -9.29 1.80 -4.63
C GLU A 96 -10.40 0.75 -4.55
N THR A 97 -10.03 -0.51 -4.38
CA THR A 97 -10.99 -1.61 -4.15
C THR A 97 -11.85 -1.32 -2.93
N LEU A 98 -11.24 -0.89 -1.82
CA LEU A 98 -11.96 -0.49 -0.61
C LEU A 98 -12.89 0.70 -0.87
N HIS A 99 -12.45 1.71 -1.62
CA HIS A 99 -13.29 2.85 -2.02
C HIS A 99 -14.49 2.39 -2.86
N ARG A 100 -14.32 1.46 -3.80
CA ARG A 100 -15.40 0.93 -4.65
C ARG A 100 -16.42 0.14 -3.85
N VAL A 101 -15.97 -0.79 -2.99
CA VAL A 101 -16.84 -1.55 -2.09
C VAL A 101 -17.60 -0.60 -1.16
N ALA A 102 -16.90 0.35 -0.53
CA ALA A 102 -17.54 1.34 0.34
C ALA A 102 -18.57 2.19 -0.40
N THR A 103 -18.26 2.66 -1.62
CA THR A 103 -19.20 3.47 -2.42
C THR A 103 -20.42 2.65 -2.83
N SER A 104 -20.25 1.37 -3.23
CA SER A 104 -21.36 0.47 -3.53
C SER A 104 -22.32 0.32 -2.34
N ILE A 105 -21.77 0.19 -1.13
CA ILE A 105 -22.56 0.14 0.11
C ILE A 105 -23.21 1.49 0.40
N MET A 106 -22.48 2.61 0.24
CA MET A 106 -23.02 3.97 0.47
C MET A 106 -24.26 4.26 -0.36
N VAL A 107 -24.28 3.83 -1.62
CA VAL A 107 -25.42 4.03 -2.51
C VAL A 107 -26.48 2.93 -2.39
N GLY A 108 -26.27 1.91 -1.56
CA GLY A 108 -27.21 0.82 -1.31
C GLY A 108 -27.27 -0.23 -2.42
N ALA A 109 -26.25 -0.30 -3.27
CA ALA A 109 -26.15 -1.34 -4.29
C ALA A 109 -25.74 -2.70 -3.69
N THR A 110 -25.01 -2.69 -2.58
CA THR A 110 -24.63 -3.87 -1.77
C THR A 110 -24.72 -3.54 -0.29
N GLU A 111 -24.83 -4.56 0.56
CA GLU A 111 -24.84 -4.41 2.02
C GLU A 111 -23.48 -4.77 2.65
N CYS A 112 -22.78 -5.74 2.05
CA CYS A 112 -21.56 -6.29 2.61
C CYS A 112 -20.58 -6.71 1.50
N GLY A 113 -19.31 -6.39 1.66
CA GLY A 113 -18.28 -6.78 0.70
C GLY A 113 -16.88 -6.84 1.30
N ILE A 114 -15.98 -7.46 0.55
CA ILE A 114 -14.56 -7.61 0.92
C ILE A 114 -13.69 -6.82 -0.07
N ALA A 115 -12.83 -5.97 0.46
CA ALA A 115 -11.74 -5.36 -0.29
C ALA A 115 -10.47 -6.17 -0.06
N LEU A 116 -10.03 -6.89 -1.07
CA LEU A 116 -8.85 -7.75 -1.07
C LEU A 116 -7.72 -7.10 -1.86
N GLY A 117 -6.50 -7.30 -1.45
CA GLY A 117 -5.31 -6.95 -2.23
C GLY A 117 -4.33 -8.11 -2.23
N ILE A 118 -3.83 -8.46 -3.41
CA ILE A 118 -2.82 -9.53 -3.58
C ILE A 118 -1.73 -9.00 -4.49
N GLU A 119 -0.47 -9.23 -4.13
CA GLU A 119 0.62 -8.85 -4.99
C GLU A 119 1.78 -9.84 -4.95
N ARG A 120 2.39 -10.08 -6.12
CA ARG A 120 3.63 -10.80 -6.29
C ARG A 120 4.57 -9.99 -7.17
N MET A 121 5.45 -9.24 -6.54
CA MET A 121 6.42 -8.43 -7.24
C MET A 121 7.68 -9.21 -7.62
N GLY A 122 8.01 -10.24 -6.85
CA GLY A 122 9.27 -10.94 -6.94
C GLY A 122 9.52 -11.68 -8.25
N ARG A 123 8.49 -12.18 -8.90
CA ARG A 123 8.59 -12.86 -10.20
C ARG A 123 8.64 -11.89 -11.39
N GLN A 124 8.21 -10.65 -11.22
CA GLN A 124 8.01 -9.72 -12.34
C GLN A 124 9.02 -8.57 -12.41
N LEU A 125 9.53 -8.11 -11.27
CA LEU A 125 10.39 -6.92 -11.20
C LEU A 125 11.88 -7.22 -11.06
N GLY A 126 12.33 -8.43 -11.42
CA GLY A 126 13.75 -8.77 -11.45
C GLY A 126 14.34 -9.21 -10.12
N GLY A 127 13.50 -9.66 -9.19
CA GLY A 127 13.93 -10.19 -7.88
C GLY A 127 14.44 -11.63 -7.91
N GLY A 128 15.27 -12.02 -8.89
CA GLY A 128 16.08 -13.24 -8.82
C GLY A 128 15.37 -14.59 -9.02
N GLY A 129 14.06 -14.60 -9.31
CA GLY A 129 13.35 -15.85 -9.67
C GLY A 129 13.28 -16.05 -11.19
N PRO A 130 13.00 -17.29 -11.68
CA PRO A 130 12.76 -17.51 -13.09
C PRO A 130 11.66 -16.54 -13.53
N ARG A 131 12.01 -15.73 -14.50
CA ARG A 131 11.09 -14.76 -15.10
C ARG A 131 9.90 -15.52 -15.64
N ALA A 132 8.70 -15.33 -15.06
CA ALA A 132 7.50 -15.66 -15.81
C ALA A 132 7.69 -15.08 -17.22
N PRO A 133 7.29 -15.81 -18.29
CA PRO A 133 7.42 -15.29 -19.63
C PRO A 133 6.83 -13.90 -19.61
N GLN A 134 7.70 -12.88 -19.66
CA GLN A 134 7.26 -11.50 -19.76
C GLN A 134 6.34 -11.51 -20.97
N THR A 135 5.07 -11.19 -20.75
CA THR A 135 4.29 -10.59 -21.82
C THR A 135 5.14 -9.41 -22.24
N ARG A 136 5.91 -9.62 -23.30
CA ARG A 136 6.82 -8.61 -23.84
C ARG A 136 5.96 -7.39 -24.11
N VAL A 137 5.97 -6.41 -23.21
CA VAL A 137 5.66 -5.05 -23.60
C VAL A 137 6.80 -4.66 -24.54
N THR A 138 6.66 -5.12 -25.77
CA THR A 138 7.74 -5.14 -26.74
C THR A 138 8.14 -3.75 -27.19
N LYS A 139 7.26 -2.74 -27.00
CA LYS A 139 7.60 -1.33 -27.25
C LYS A 139 6.66 -0.43 -26.45
N LEU A 140 7.18 0.28 -25.46
CA LEU A 140 6.48 1.41 -24.87
C LEU A 140 6.23 2.48 -25.95
N ASN A 141 5.07 3.11 -25.91
CA ASN A 141 4.78 4.21 -26.83
C ASN A 141 5.81 5.35 -26.61
N PRO A 142 6.61 5.74 -27.62
CA PRO A 142 7.63 6.77 -27.46
C PRO A 142 7.09 8.13 -27.00
N ARG A 143 5.80 8.40 -27.22
CA ARG A 143 5.15 9.62 -26.73
C ARG A 143 5.06 9.69 -25.20
N LEU A 144 5.14 8.55 -24.49
CA LEU A 144 5.14 8.51 -23.01
C LEU A 144 6.40 9.14 -22.40
N PHE A 145 7.46 9.31 -23.17
CA PHE A 145 8.72 9.93 -22.71
C PHE A 145 8.81 11.42 -23.04
N LYS A 146 7.78 11.98 -23.67
CA LYS A 146 7.69 13.39 -24.03
C LYS A 146 6.40 13.98 -23.47
N GLN A 147 6.44 15.23 -23.06
CA GLN A 147 5.25 16.01 -22.72
C GLN A 147 5.11 17.19 -23.67
N THR A 148 3.88 17.58 -23.97
CA THR A 148 3.63 18.80 -24.72
C THR A 148 3.71 20.01 -23.80
N PRO A 149 3.89 21.25 -24.34
CA PRO A 149 3.83 22.48 -23.55
C PRO A 149 2.53 22.58 -22.75
N GLU A 150 1.40 22.16 -23.32
CA GLU A 150 0.10 22.15 -22.65
C GLU A 150 0.13 21.20 -21.46
N GLN A 151 0.62 19.96 -21.62
CA GLN A 151 0.74 18.98 -20.52
C GLN A 151 1.68 19.47 -19.42
N ARG A 152 2.76 20.19 -19.79
CA ARG A 152 3.69 20.80 -18.85
C ARG A 152 2.98 21.85 -17.98
N ASN A 153 2.09 22.63 -18.60
CA ASN A 153 1.43 23.78 -17.98
C ASN A 153 0.04 23.48 -17.41
N MET A 154 -0.48 22.26 -17.60
CA MET A 154 -1.85 21.85 -17.21
C MET A 154 -2.12 21.67 -15.72
N ALA A 155 -1.44 22.35 -14.82
CA ALA A 155 -1.74 22.29 -13.39
C ALA A 155 -1.92 23.70 -12.83
N PRO A 156 -3.12 24.29 -12.96
CA PRO A 156 -3.38 25.68 -12.57
C PRO A 156 -3.15 25.95 -11.07
N ASP A 157 -3.29 24.93 -10.20
CA ASP A 157 -3.18 25.11 -8.76
C ASP A 157 -1.93 24.47 -8.15
N HIS A 158 -0.94 24.13 -8.97
CA HIS A 158 0.24 23.40 -8.50
C HIS A 158 1.01 24.20 -7.45
N ASP A 159 1.12 25.51 -7.64
CA ASP A 159 1.86 26.42 -6.75
C ASP A 159 1.13 26.63 -5.41
N GLN A 160 -0.18 26.32 -5.31
CA GLN A 160 -0.95 26.42 -4.07
C GLN A 160 -1.02 25.09 -3.32
N THR A 161 -0.72 23.99 -3.99
CA THR A 161 -0.80 22.63 -3.42
C THR A 161 0.45 22.25 -2.66
N PHE A 162 1.61 22.77 -3.06
CA PHE A 162 2.90 22.40 -2.50
C PHE A 162 3.60 23.62 -1.90
N SER A 163 4.38 23.39 -0.83
CA SER A 163 5.16 24.47 -0.16
C SER A 163 6.36 24.93 -0.97
N VAL A 164 6.72 24.19 -2.03
CA VAL A 164 7.86 24.52 -2.91
C VAL A 164 7.41 24.67 -4.35
N LYS A 165 8.10 25.52 -5.09
CA LYS A 165 7.99 25.60 -6.55
C LYS A 165 8.92 24.56 -7.17
N PHE A 166 8.41 23.75 -8.10
CA PHE A 166 9.24 22.76 -8.77
C PHE A 166 10.16 23.41 -9.81
N PRO A 167 11.46 23.08 -9.77
CA PRO A 167 12.40 23.59 -10.76
C PRO A 167 12.05 23.15 -12.18
N ASP A 168 12.35 24.01 -13.17
CA ASP A 168 12.10 23.71 -14.59
C ASP A 168 12.80 22.43 -15.04
N TYR A 169 14.01 22.15 -14.58
CA TYR A 169 14.72 20.92 -14.94
C TYR A 169 14.00 19.63 -14.48
N ILE A 170 13.18 19.69 -13.43
CA ILE A 170 12.30 18.59 -13.03
C ILE A 170 11.05 18.55 -13.92
N LEU A 171 10.44 19.71 -14.17
CA LEU A 171 9.21 19.80 -14.98
C LEU A 171 9.46 19.40 -16.44
N ASP A 172 10.66 19.65 -16.96
CA ASP A 172 11.07 19.32 -18.31
C ASP A 172 11.62 17.89 -18.46
N SER A 173 11.86 17.20 -17.33
CA SER A 173 12.29 15.81 -17.36
C SER A 173 11.20 14.87 -17.90
N PRO A 174 11.55 13.69 -18.41
CA PRO A 174 10.57 12.76 -18.97
C PRO A 174 9.44 12.44 -17.98
N PRO A 175 8.16 12.42 -18.39
CA PRO A 175 7.06 12.10 -17.48
C PRO A 175 7.02 10.62 -17.07
N LEU A 176 7.53 9.71 -17.88
CA LEU A 176 7.67 8.30 -17.51
C LEU A 176 9.07 8.03 -16.98
N GLN A 177 9.16 7.81 -15.68
CA GLN A 177 10.42 7.57 -14.96
C GLN A 177 10.27 6.38 -14.02
N SER A 178 11.41 5.81 -13.57
CA SER A 178 11.41 4.85 -12.46
C SER A 178 10.93 5.51 -11.17
N MET A 179 10.34 4.73 -10.27
CA MET A 179 9.87 5.26 -8.99
C MET A 179 11.00 5.83 -8.15
N THR A 180 12.19 5.21 -8.21
CA THR A 180 13.41 5.72 -7.56
C THR A 180 13.87 7.08 -8.13
N GLN A 181 13.72 7.29 -9.47
CA GLN A 181 14.00 8.59 -10.08
C GLN A 181 13.01 9.66 -9.59
N THR A 182 11.71 9.34 -9.50
CA THR A 182 10.74 10.31 -8.99
C THR A 182 10.97 10.65 -7.51
N ALA A 183 11.50 9.72 -6.72
CA ALA A 183 11.89 9.98 -5.34
C ALA A 183 13.10 10.93 -5.27
N GLN A 184 14.11 10.76 -6.14
CA GLN A 184 15.23 11.69 -6.27
C GLN A 184 14.74 13.09 -6.66
N ASN A 185 13.83 13.19 -7.62
CA ASN A 185 13.23 14.45 -8.03
C ASN A 185 12.56 15.18 -6.84
N VAL A 186 11.79 14.46 -6.03
CA VAL A 186 11.15 15.03 -4.83
C VAL A 186 12.21 15.47 -3.81
N ALA A 187 13.25 14.68 -3.60
CA ALA A 187 14.35 15.06 -2.70
C ALA A 187 15.01 16.36 -3.16
N GLU A 188 15.25 16.52 -4.45
CA GLU A 188 15.81 17.75 -5.03
C GLU A 188 14.87 18.96 -4.87
N CYS A 189 13.57 18.77 -5.14
CA CYS A 189 12.58 19.84 -5.00
C CYS A 189 12.51 20.40 -3.57
N TYR A 190 12.66 19.54 -2.57
CA TYR A 190 12.52 19.89 -1.15
C TYR A 190 13.86 20.04 -0.41
N GLY A 191 15.00 19.90 -1.09
CA GLY A 191 16.33 20.01 -0.50
C GLY A 191 16.59 18.99 0.60
N LEU A 192 16.11 17.75 0.44
CA LEU A 192 16.26 16.71 1.44
C LEU A 192 17.65 16.10 1.40
N SER A 193 18.29 16.01 2.54
CA SER A 193 19.62 15.40 2.67
C SER A 193 19.55 13.89 2.82
N ARG A 194 20.62 13.20 2.43
CA ARG A 194 20.79 11.76 2.64
C ARG A 194 20.62 11.37 4.11
N ALA A 195 21.22 12.13 5.03
CA ALA A 195 21.14 11.87 6.46
C ALA A 195 19.70 11.91 7.01
N GLU A 196 18.90 12.89 6.53
CA GLU A 196 17.48 13.00 6.91
C GLU A 196 16.67 11.79 6.44
N LEU A 197 16.90 11.33 5.21
CA LEU A 197 16.21 10.15 4.65
C LEU A 197 16.60 8.87 5.40
N ASP A 198 17.88 8.70 5.71
CA ASP A 198 18.37 7.51 6.41
C ASP A 198 17.92 7.50 7.88
N ALA A 199 17.85 8.66 8.55
CA ALA A 199 17.29 8.75 9.89
C ALA A 199 15.80 8.35 9.94
N PHE A 200 15.02 8.82 8.97
CA PHE A 200 13.62 8.41 8.83
C PHE A 200 13.47 6.89 8.64
N ALA A 201 14.30 6.30 7.77
CA ALA A 201 14.26 4.87 7.49
C ALA A 201 14.66 4.02 8.71
N ALA A 202 15.70 4.43 9.43
CA ALA A 202 16.13 3.77 10.67
C ALA A 202 15.01 3.81 11.73
N GLU A 203 14.30 4.94 11.86
CA GLU A 203 13.18 5.08 12.78
C GLU A 203 12.00 4.17 12.40
N SER A 204 11.69 3.99 11.09
CA SER A 204 10.68 3.04 10.64
C SER A 204 11.00 1.61 11.10
N HIS A 205 12.24 1.15 10.92
CA HIS A 205 12.68 -0.16 11.41
C HIS A 205 12.61 -0.28 12.93
N ARG A 206 13.04 0.75 13.67
CA ARG A 206 13.01 0.77 15.14
C ARG A 206 11.57 0.69 15.67
N LYS A 207 10.65 1.46 15.11
CA LYS A 207 9.22 1.41 15.45
C LYS A 207 8.63 0.02 15.17
N CYS A 208 8.95 -0.56 14.01
CA CYS A 208 8.48 -1.89 13.62
C CYS A 208 9.00 -2.98 14.58
N ALA A 209 10.28 -2.95 14.97
CA ALA A 209 10.85 -3.90 15.92
C ALA A 209 10.12 -3.85 17.26
N ARG A 210 9.91 -2.65 17.82
CA ARG A 210 9.13 -2.47 19.07
C ARG A 210 7.70 -2.98 18.96
N ALA A 211 7.04 -2.75 17.81
CA ALA A 211 5.68 -3.22 17.56
C ALA A 211 5.60 -4.76 17.54
N TYR A 212 6.61 -5.43 16.98
CA TYR A 212 6.71 -6.89 17.04
C TYR A 212 6.93 -7.40 18.48
N GLU A 213 7.82 -6.79 19.25
CA GLU A 213 8.07 -7.12 20.65
C GLU A 213 6.82 -6.93 21.52
N ALA A 214 6.06 -5.85 21.27
CA ALA A 214 4.80 -5.57 21.94
C ALA A 214 3.61 -6.43 21.45
N GLY A 215 3.80 -7.26 20.42
CA GLY A 215 2.75 -8.12 19.85
C GLY A 215 1.68 -7.39 19.06
N ILE A 216 1.90 -6.13 18.65
CA ILE A 216 0.93 -5.28 17.96
C ILE A 216 0.43 -5.93 16.66
N TYR A 217 1.32 -6.58 15.92
CA TYR A 217 0.98 -7.19 14.62
C TYR A 217 0.18 -8.50 14.71
N LYS A 218 0.05 -9.11 15.90
CA LYS A 218 -0.77 -10.32 16.11
C LYS A 218 -2.25 -10.08 15.79
N ASP A 219 -2.71 -8.85 15.90
CA ASP A 219 -4.10 -8.49 15.62
C ASP A 219 -4.39 -8.44 14.11
N GLU A 220 -3.38 -8.23 13.26
CA GLU A 220 -3.55 -8.04 11.83
C GLU A 220 -2.94 -9.14 10.97
N ILE A 221 -1.85 -9.78 11.40
CA ILE A 221 -1.20 -10.86 10.64
C ILE A 221 -1.94 -12.18 10.88
N VAL A 222 -2.35 -12.79 9.79
CA VAL A 222 -2.86 -14.17 9.74
C VAL A 222 -1.69 -15.08 9.36
N PRO A 223 -1.36 -16.08 10.19
CA PRO A 223 -0.40 -17.10 9.79
C PRO A 223 -0.91 -17.85 8.56
N LEU A 224 -0.07 -17.99 7.55
CA LEU A 224 -0.37 -18.77 6.35
C LEU A 224 0.40 -20.09 6.36
N GLU A 225 -0.26 -21.15 5.98
CA GLU A 225 0.41 -22.40 5.60
C GLU A 225 1.00 -22.20 4.20
N VAL A 226 2.33 -22.32 4.11
CA VAL A 226 3.07 -22.12 2.88
C VAL A 226 4.06 -23.27 2.67
N GLU A 227 4.36 -23.57 1.43
CA GLU A 227 5.43 -24.51 1.09
C GLU A 227 6.78 -23.80 1.18
N GLU A 228 7.73 -24.44 1.86
CA GLU A 228 9.10 -23.93 1.97
C GLU A 228 9.75 -23.90 0.58
N PRO A 229 10.19 -22.72 0.08
CA PRO A 229 10.82 -22.66 -1.23
C PRO A 229 12.22 -23.25 -1.21
N VAL A 230 12.58 -23.96 -2.27
CA VAL A 230 13.94 -24.49 -2.51
C VAL A 230 14.70 -23.49 -3.37
N PHE A 231 15.95 -23.20 -3.00
CA PHE A 231 16.82 -22.28 -3.73
C PHE A 231 18.08 -23.01 -4.22
N ASP A 232 18.55 -22.65 -5.42
CA ASP A 232 19.83 -23.11 -5.94
C ASP A 232 21.04 -22.45 -5.22
N ALA A 233 22.24 -22.84 -5.59
CA ALA A 233 23.48 -22.31 -5.02
C ALA A 233 23.67 -20.81 -5.25
N GLU A 234 23.05 -20.25 -6.30
CA GLU A 234 23.05 -18.84 -6.67
C GLU A 234 21.94 -18.07 -5.93
N GLY A 235 21.08 -18.77 -5.18
CA GLY A 235 19.97 -18.20 -4.43
C GLY A 235 18.75 -17.85 -5.29
N ASN A 236 18.58 -18.51 -6.44
CA ASN A 236 17.35 -18.42 -7.23
C ASN A 236 16.39 -19.53 -6.79
N TRP A 237 15.10 -19.22 -6.76
CA TRP A 237 14.07 -20.21 -6.49
C TRP A 237 14.02 -21.26 -7.61
N VAL A 238 14.01 -22.55 -7.23
CA VAL A 238 13.86 -23.68 -8.14
C VAL A 238 12.37 -23.95 -8.33
N GLU A 239 11.85 -23.64 -9.51
CA GLU A 239 10.42 -23.79 -9.80
C GLU A 239 9.99 -25.26 -9.76
N GLY A 240 8.91 -25.52 -9.02
CA GLY A 240 8.35 -26.86 -8.86
C GLY A 240 8.98 -27.68 -7.74
N GLU A 241 10.05 -27.19 -7.11
CA GLU A 241 10.62 -27.83 -5.92
C GLU A 241 10.17 -27.11 -4.66
N THR A 242 9.66 -27.89 -3.71
CA THR A 242 9.21 -27.38 -2.40
C THR A 242 9.71 -28.28 -1.28
N GLY A 243 9.97 -27.67 -0.13
CA GLY A 243 10.28 -28.39 1.11
C GLY A 243 9.01 -28.74 1.89
N LYS A 244 9.13 -28.72 3.20
CA LYS A 244 7.99 -28.98 4.11
C LYS A 244 7.03 -27.80 4.15
N THR A 245 5.80 -28.06 4.53
CA THR A 245 4.82 -27.01 4.90
C THR A 245 5.27 -26.32 6.19
N LEU A 246 5.21 -24.99 6.21
CA LEU A 246 5.55 -24.15 7.38
C LEU A 246 4.51 -23.05 7.57
N LEU A 247 4.45 -22.51 8.78
CA LEU A 247 3.65 -21.31 9.06
C LEU A 247 4.46 -20.05 8.78
N PHE A 248 3.87 -19.15 8.00
CA PHE A 248 4.43 -17.84 7.68
C PHE A 248 3.62 -16.74 8.36
N ASP A 249 4.18 -16.16 9.43
CA ASP A 249 3.50 -15.23 10.34
C ASP A 249 4.32 -13.97 10.69
N ARG A 250 5.47 -13.77 10.02
CA ARG A 250 6.37 -12.64 10.30
C ARG A 250 6.89 -11.99 9.03
N ASP A 251 6.81 -10.65 8.96
CA ASP A 251 7.35 -9.86 7.85
C ASP A 251 8.86 -10.08 7.70
N GLU A 252 9.33 -10.36 6.48
CA GLU A 252 10.72 -10.77 6.23
C GLU A 252 11.69 -9.62 6.02
N CYS A 253 11.18 -8.39 5.85
CA CYS A 253 12.03 -7.23 5.50
C CYS A 253 12.51 -6.44 6.71
N LEU A 254 11.93 -6.66 7.90
CA LEU A 254 12.37 -6.02 9.13
C LEU A 254 13.85 -6.34 9.42
N ARG A 255 14.63 -5.30 9.66
CA ARG A 255 16.02 -5.34 10.14
C ARG A 255 16.10 -4.54 11.43
N ALA A 256 15.91 -5.21 12.55
CA ALA A 256 15.78 -4.58 13.87
C ALA A 256 17.06 -3.82 14.30
N ASP A 257 18.21 -4.19 13.75
CA ASP A 257 19.53 -3.59 14.03
C ASP A 257 19.90 -2.45 13.07
N THR A 258 18.94 -1.93 12.27
CA THR A 258 19.17 -0.82 11.35
C THR A 258 19.41 0.47 12.11
N THR A 259 20.49 1.18 11.75
CA THR A 259 20.84 2.53 12.25
C THR A 259 21.10 3.46 11.07
N ALA A 260 21.02 4.78 11.30
CA ALA A 260 21.35 5.77 10.28
C ALA A 260 22.80 5.61 9.79
N ASP A 261 23.75 5.31 10.67
CA ASP A 261 25.16 5.10 10.31
C ASP A 261 25.34 3.88 9.38
N LYS A 262 24.61 2.77 9.64
CA LYS A 262 24.64 1.61 8.74
C LYS A 262 24.05 1.95 7.36
N LEU A 263 23.00 2.76 7.33
CA LEU A 263 22.37 3.20 6.07
C LEU A 263 23.27 4.18 5.30
N ALA A 264 24.00 5.05 5.97
CA ALA A 264 24.92 6.03 5.35
C ALA A 264 25.99 5.34 4.47
N GLY A 265 26.38 4.12 4.79
CA GLY A 265 27.31 3.30 3.98
C GLY A 265 26.73 2.75 2.66
N LEU A 266 25.42 2.86 2.44
CA LEU A 266 24.79 2.33 1.23
C LEU A 266 25.02 3.24 0.01
N GLN A 267 25.27 2.62 -1.14
CA GLN A 267 25.37 3.35 -2.40
C GLN A 267 23.99 3.78 -2.92
N PRO A 268 23.91 4.91 -3.62
CA PRO A 268 22.68 5.30 -4.32
C PRO A 268 22.20 4.22 -5.29
N VAL A 269 20.89 4.13 -5.48
CA VAL A 269 20.27 3.19 -6.42
C VAL A 269 20.81 3.46 -7.83
N LYS A 270 21.20 2.39 -8.53
CA LYS A 270 21.69 2.49 -9.91
C LYS A 270 20.58 2.96 -10.87
N GLY A 271 20.98 3.74 -11.87
CA GLY A 271 20.09 4.17 -12.95
C GLY A 271 19.24 5.39 -12.63
N ILE A 272 19.46 6.08 -11.51
CA ILE A 272 18.93 7.40 -11.24
C ILE A 272 19.97 8.48 -11.55
N VAL A 273 19.47 9.68 -11.85
CA VAL A 273 20.30 10.86 -12.12
C VAL A 273 19.78 12.05 -11.35
N SER A 274 20.64 13.02 -11.10
CA SER A 274 20.23 14.34 -10.63
C SER A 274 20.13 15.30 -11.79
N PHE A 275 18.94 15.77 -12.10
CA PHE A 275 18.74 16.80 -13.13
C PHE A 275 19.27 18.17 -12.71
N GLY A 276 19.29 18.44 -11.39
CA GLY A 276 19.85 19.66 -10.81
C GLY A 276 21.34 19.57 -10.48
N LYS A 277 22.01 18.45 -10.84
CA LYS A 277 23.41 18.15 -10.48
C LYS A 277 23.65 18.13 -8.95
N ASN A 278 22.63 17.77 -8.18
CA ASN A 278 22.70 17.57 -6.73
C ASN A 278 23.24 16.18 -6.40
N GLU A 279 23.47 15.91 -5.12
CA GLU A 279 23.82 14.58 -4.63
C GLU A 279 22.69 13.58 -4.88
N LEU A 280 23.05 12.33 -5.19
CA LEU A 280 22.08 11.23 -5.27
C LEU A 280 21.85 10.66 -3.86
N VAL A 281 20.63 10.83 -3.35
CA VAL A 281 20.31 10.52 -1.95
C VAL A 281 19.42 9.30 -1.77
N ILE A 282 18.89 8.74 -2.86
CA ILE A 282 17.98 7.58 -2.80
C ILE A 282 18.78 6.28 -2.81
N THR A 283 18.58 5.47 -1.79
CA THR A 283 19.24 4.16 -1.62
C THR A 283 18.21 3.05 -1.37
N ALA A 284 18.66 1.80 -1.42
CA ALA A 284 17.82 0.67 -1.00
C ALA A 284 17.41 0.74 0.48
N GLY A 285 18.19 1.46 1.32
CA GLY A 285 17.92 1.59 2.75
C GLY A 285 16.85 2.60 3.10
N ASN A 286 16.64 3.63 2.27
CA ASN A 286 15.61 4.66 2.49
C ASN A 286 14.43 4.54 1.52
N SER A 287 14.26 3.34 0.93
CA SER A 287 13.21 2.93 0.01
C SER A 287 12.54 1.66 0.51
N CYS A 288 11.26 1.46 0.18
CA CYS A 288 10.60 0.20 0.46
C CYS A 288 11.22 -0.95 -0.36
N PRO A 289 11.27 -2.17 0.19
CA PRO A 289 11.69 -3.36 -0.55
C PRO A 289 10.61 -3.83 -1.54
N THR A 290 11.01 -4.71 -2.46
CA THR A 290 10.09 -5.47 -3.30
C THR A 290 9.48 -6.62 -2.51
N ASN A 291 8.14 -6.75 -2.50
CA ASN A 291 7.43 -7.68 -1.64
C ASN A 291 6.31 -8.44 -2.33
N ASP A 292 6.01 -9.61 -1.75
CA ASP A 292 4.81 -10.39 -2.02
C ASP A 292 3.92 -10.37 -0.77
N GLY A 293 2.61 -10.29 -0.94
CA GLY A 293 1.71 -10.25 0.21
C GLY A 293 0.23 -10.06 -0.12
N ILE A 294 -0.59 -10.29 0.89
CA ILE A 294 -2.05 -10.25 0.81
C ILE A 294 -2.61 -9.41 1.95
N SER A 295 -3.70 -8.68 1.71
CA SER A 295 -4.50 -8.00 2.73
C SER A 295 -5.97 -8.04 2.38
N ALA A 296 -6.85 -8.12 3.37
CA ALA A 296 -8.29 -8.13 3.20
C ALA A 296 -8.98 -7.27 4.26
N ALA A 297 -10.01 -6.52 3.84
CA ALA A 297 -10.84 -5.69 4.71
C ALA A 297 -12.32 -6.03 4.46
N LEU A 298 -13.08 -6.25 5.53
CA LEU A 298 -14.51 -6.54 5.53
C LEU A 298 -15.28 -5.25 5.80
N LEU A 299 -16.12 -4.85 4.84
CA LEU A 299 -16.94 -3.65 4.92
C LEU A 299 -18.42 -4.02 4.86
N MET A 300 -19.25 -3.26 5.56
CA MET A 300 -20.70 -3.35 5.45
C MET A 300 -21.39 -2.04 5.80
N SER A 301 -22.71 -1.97 5.54
CA SER A 301 -23.51 -0.85 6.04
C SER A 301 -23.52 -0.85 7.57
N GLU A 302 -23.56 0.33 8.19
CA GLU A 302 -23.63 0.44 9.65
C GLU A 302 -24.88 -0.24 10.22
N ASP A 303 -25.99 -0.17 9.45
CA ASP A 303 -27.25 -0.81 9.83
C ASP A 303 -27.15 -2.35 9.84
N LYS A 304 -26.47 -2.91 8.82
CA LYS A 304 -26.19 -4.35 8.77
C LYS A 304 -25.27 -4.80 9.90
N ALA A 305 -24.24 -4.02 10.20
CA ALA A 305 -23.36 -4.31 11.33
C ALA A 305 -24.13 -4.31 12.67
N ARG A 306 -25.07 -3.36 12.84
CA ARG A 306 -25.94 -3.29 14.02
C ARG A 306 -26.91 -4.47 14.09
N GLU A 307 -27.54 -4.85 12.97
CA GLU A 307 -28.40 -6.03 12.87
C GLU A 307 -27.67 -7.30 13.33
N LEU A 308 -26.44 -7.47 12.86
CA LEU A 308 -25.58 -8.61 13.21
C LEU A 308 -24.93 -8.47 14.59
N ARG A 309 -25.15 -7.37 15.30
CA ARG A 309 -24.51 -7.06 16.60
C ARG A 309 -22.99 -7.20 16.54
N LEU A 310 -22.39 -6.64 15.50
CA LEU A 310 -20.95 -6.55 15.34
C LEU A 310 -20.41 -5.29 16.02
N GLU A 311 -19.13 -5.31 16.32
CA GLU A 311 -18.37 -4.15 16.83
C GLU A 311 -17.32 -3.74 15.79
N PRO A 312 -17.70 -2.95 14.78
CA PRO A 312 -16.76 -2.52 13.75
C PRO A 312 -15.57 -1.76 14.32
N ILE A 313 -14.43 -1.85 13.65
CA ILE A 313 -13.21 -1.19 14.13
C ILE A 313 -13.19 0.30 13.81
N ALA A 314 -13.87 0.73 12.74
CA ALA A 314 -13.99 2.15 12.36
C ALA A 314 -15.13 2.38 11.35
N ARG A 315 -15.51 3.65 11.15
CA ARG A 315 -16.35 4.12 10.04
C ARG A 315 -15.49 4.75 8.94
N ILE A 316 -15.84 4.52 7.69
CA ILE A 316 -15.23 5.21 6.54
C ILE A 316 -15.92 6.57 6.40
N VAL A 317 -15.19 7.67 6.57
CA VAL A 317 -15.77 9.03 6.55
C VAL A 317 -15.19 9.92 5.46
N GLY A 318 -14.05 9.61 4.89
CA GLY A 318 -13.43 10.41 3.84
C GLY A 318 -12.70 9.58 2.80
N LEU A 319 -12.96 9.89 1.52
CA LEU A 319 -12.33 9.27 0.37
C LEU A 319 -11.71 10.36 -0.52
N GLY A 320 -10.47 10.15 -0.98
CA GLY A 320 -9.80 11.11 -1.85
C GLY A 320 -8.85 10.44 -2.83
N VAL A 321 -8.96 10.81 -4.10
CA VAL A 321 -8.02 10.43 -5.16
C VAL A 321 -7.61 11.70 -5.91
N ALA A 322 -6.33 11.84 -6.23
CA ALA A 322 -5.82 13.01 -6.94
C ALA A 322 -4.66 12.65 -7.87
N GLY A 323 -4.53 13.42 -8.95
CA GLY A 323 -3.38 13.39 -9.82
C GLY A 323 -2.36 14.47 -9.46
N VAL A 324 -1.10 14.17 -9.76
CA VAL A 324 0.03 15.11 -9.69
C VAL A 324 0.93 14.90 -10.91
N LYS A 325 1.90 15.76 -11.13
CA LYS A 325 2.89 15.53 -12.18
C LYS A 325 3.63 14.21 -11.94
N PRO A 326 3.73 13.34 -12.96
CA PRO A 326 4.38 12.03 -12.82
C PRO A 326 5.81 12.11 -12.29
N GLN A 327 6.55 13.16 -12.64
CA GLN A 327 7.94 13.38 -12.22
C GLN A 327 8.10 13.47 -10.69
N VAL A 328 7.02 13.87 -10.00
CA VAL A 328 6.97 14.01 -8.54
C VAL A 328 5.84 13.19 -7.92
N MET A 329 5.60 12.00 -8.46
CA MET A 329 4.47 11.14 -8.08
C MET A 329 4.37 10.89 -6.56
N GLY A 330 5.50 10.90 -5.86
CA GLY A 330 5.57 10.72 -4.41
C GLY A 330 4.77 11.74 -3.61
N LEU A 331 4.43 12.89 -4.20
CA LEU A 331 3.63 13.95 -3.57
C LEU A 331 2.11 13.79 -3.77
N GLY A 332 1.66 12.77 -4.51
CA GLY A 332 0.25 12.45 -4.69
C GLY A 332 -0.60 12.38 -3.41
N PRO A 333 -0.05 11.90 -2.27
CA PRO A 333 -0.71 11.92 -0.96
C PRO A 333 -1.19 13.31 -0.52
N ILE A 334 -0.52 14.38 -0.87
CA ILE A 334 -0.89 15.74 -0.45
C ILE A 334 -2.27 16.13 -0.98
N PRO A 335 -2.50 16.22 -2.30
CA PRO A 335 -3.82 16.59 -2.82
C PRO A 335 -4.90 15.53 -2.56
N SER A 336 -4.57 14.23 -2.52
CA SER A 336 -5.55 13.19 -2.20
C SER A 336 -6.01 13.28 -0.74
N THR A 337 -5.11 13.55 0.21
CA THR A 337 -5.46 13.77 1.61
C THR A 337 -6.33 15.02 1.78
N ARG A 338 -5.98 16.13 1.12
CA ARG A 338 -6.82 17.34 1.16
C ARG A 338 -8.23 17.09 0.63
N LYS A 339 -8.38 16.25 -0.42
CA LYS A 339 -9.71 15.82 -0.90
C LYS A 339 -10.46 14.97 0.11
N ALA A 340 -9.78 13.99 0.73
CA ALA A 340 -10.38 13.14 1.75
C ALA A 340 -10.81 13.92 2.99
N LEU A 341 -10.01 14.89 3.44
CA LEU A 341 -10.34 15.80 4.54
C LEU A 341 -11.59 16.63 4.24
N ARG A 342 -11.66 17.22 3.03
CA ARG A 342 -12.87 17.96 2.60
C ARG A 342 -14.11 17.06 2.55
N HIS A 343 -13.97 15.84 2.05
CA HIS A 343 -15.07 14.87 2.02
C HIS A 343 -15.54 14.49 3.43
N ALA A 344 -14.62 14.34 4.37
CA ALA A 344 -14.92 14.05 5.77
C ALA A 344 -15.42 15.29 6.57
N GLY A 345 -15.29 16.49 6.02
CA GLY A 345 -15.66 17.73 6.72
C GLY A 345 -14.75 18.09 7.90
N ILE A 346 -13.45 17.65 7.87
CA ILE A 346 -12.50 17.87 8.96
C ILE A 346 -11.20 18.51 8.45
N GLY A 347 -10.42 19.06 9.39
CA GLY A 347 -9.08 19.60 9.13
C GLY A 347 -7.95 18.61 9.47
N ALA A 348 -6.77 18.83 8.92
CA ALA A 348 -5.59 17.99 9.19
C ALA A 348 -5.20 17.94 10.68
N ALA A 349 -5.44 19.01 11.43
CA ALA A 349 -5.17 19.07 12.87
C ALA A 349 -6.00 18.06 13.69
N GLN A 350 -7.15 17.62 13.16
CA GLN A 350 -8.05 16.65 13.82
C GLN A 350 -7.63 15.19 13.59
N ILE A 351 -6.60 14.93 12.76
CA ILE A 351 -6.10 13.58 12.53
C ILE A 351 -5.22 13.16 13.71
N ASP A 352 -5.60 12.09 14.38
CA ASP A 352 -4.88 11.56 15.54
C ASP A 352 -3.80 10.54 15.16
N ARG A 353 -4.03 9.75 14.10
CA ARG A 353 -3.10 8.72 13.61
C ARG A 353 -3.04 8.72 12.11
N VAL A 354 -1.85 8.43 11.58
CA VAL A 354 -1.62 8.35 10.14
C VAL A 354 -0.88 7.06 9.82
N GLU A 355 -1.38 6.32 8.86
CA GLU A 355 -0.64 5.29 8.12
C GLU A 355 -0.31 5.84 6.73
N PHE A 356 0.93 6.22 6.55
CA PHE A 356 1.46 6.74 5.30
C PHE A 356 2.33 5.68 4.65
N ASN A 357 2.05 5.31 3.41
CA ASN A 357 2.90 4.35 2.71
C ASN A 357 4.31 4.92 2.49
N GLU A 358 5.31 4.28 3.06
CA GLU A 358 6.72 4.67 2.94
C GLU A 358 7.33 4.02 1.68
N ALA A 359 6.84 4.35 0.48
CA ALA A 359 7.52 3.88 -0.71
C ALA A 359 8.97 4.42 -0.77
N PHE A 360 9.16 5.66 -0.30
CA PHE A 360 10.46 6.30 -0.10
C PHE A 360 10.37 7.28 1.07
N ALA A 361 11.42 7.38 1.87
CA ALA A 361 11.51 8.42 2.90
C ALA A 361 11.35 9.82 2.30
N ALA A 362 11.91 10.03 1.10
CA ALA A 362 11.87 11.29 0.34
C ALA A 362 10.47 11.80 0.01
N GLN A 363 9.45 10.95 0.02
CA GLN A 363 8.07 11.38 -0.23
C GLN A 363 7.27 11.64 1.04
N VAL A 364 7.55 10.90 2.12
CA VAL A 364 6.79 11.01 3.37
C VAL A 364 7.13 12.33 4.08
N ILE A 365 8.40 12.62 4.23
CA ILE A 365 8.89 13.81 4.95
C ILE A 365 8.25 15.10 4.41
N PRO A 366 8.37 15.44 3.11
CA PRO A 366 7.78 16.67 2.60
C PRO A 366 6.24 16.64 2.61
N SER A 367 5.63 15.47 2.39
CA SER A 367 4.17 15.38 2.43
C SER A 367 3.59 15.68 3.81
N LEU A 368 4.23 15.22 4.88
CA LEU A 368 3.85 15.55 6.25
C LEU A 368 3.99 17.03 6.54
N ARG A 369 5.09 17.66 6.07
CA ARG A 369 5.32 19.11 6.19
C ARG A 369 4.19 19.91 5.51
N ASP A 370 3.86 19.58 4.25
CA ASP A 370 2.86 20.28 3.45
C ASP A 370 1.41 20.05 3.94
N LEU A 371 1.15 18.95 4.63
CA LEU A 371 -0.13 18.64 5.26
C LEU A 371 -0.23 19.20 6.70
N GLY A 372 0.84 19.67 7.30
CA GLY A 372 0.88 20.09 8.69
C GLY A 372 0.66 18.95 9.69
N ILE A 373 1.08 17.73 9.34
CA ILE A 373 0.91 16.53 10.16
C ILE A 373 2.24 16.17 10.82
N SER A 374 2.20 15.90 12.13
CA SER A 374 3.40 15.50 12.89
C SER A 374 3.83 14.07 12.55
N ALA A 375 5.14 13.86 12.45
CA ALA A 375 5.77 12.55 12.31
C ALA A 375 5.50 11.63 13.52
N ASP A 376 5.24 12.19 14.70
CA ASP A 376 4.94 11.42 15.92
C ASP A 376 3.60 10.70 15.86
N ARG A 377 2.67 11.18 15.01
CA ARG A 377 1.37 10.56 14.77
C ARG A 377 1.40 9.58 13.59
N THR A 378 2.53 9.51 12.88
CA THR A 378 2.65 8.80 11.60
C THR A 378 3.43 7.51 11.79
N ASN A 379 2.89 6.41 11.25
CA ASN A 379 3.50 5.09 11.22
C ASN A 379 4.11 4.74 12.59
N VAL A 380 3.30 4.87 13.64
CA VAL A 380 3.75 4.74 15.03
C VAL A 380 4.29 3.33 15.35
N ASN A 381 3.91 2.36 14.55
CA ASN A 381 4.36 0.96 14.61
C ASN A 381 5.37 0.59 13.50
N GLY A 382 5.94 1.59 12.80
CA GLY A 382 6.78 1.36 11.62
C GLY A 382 5.95 1.29 10.34
N GLY A 383 6.59 1.44 9.19
CA GLY A 383 5.92 1.50 7.90
C GLY A 383 6.58 0.64 6.84
N SER A 384 6.27 0.90 5.59
CA SER A 384 6.60 0.04 4.46
C SER A 384 8.09 -0.12 4.17
N ILE A 385 8.96 0.78 4.63
CA ILE A 385 10.41 0.59 4.56
C ILE A 385 10.82 -0.63 5.39
N ALA A 386 10.20 -0.81 6.56
CA ALA A 386 10.51 -1.92 7.47
C ALA A 386 9.71 -3.19 7.16
N ILE A 387 8.38 -3.08 6.95
CA ILE A 387 7.51 -4.27 6.79
C ILE A 387 7.33 -4.69 5.34
N GLY A 388 7.48 -3.77 4.38
CA GLY A 388 7.29 -4.06 2.96
C GLY A 388 6.13 -3.34 2.29
N HIS A 389 6.16 -3.36 0.94
CA HIS A 389 5.17 -2.69 0.09
C HIS A 389 4.73 -3.58 -1.08
N PRO A 390 3.98 -4.67 -0.85
CA PRO A 390 3.31 -5.37 -1.95
C PRO A 390 2.24 -4.46 -2.54
N LEU A 391 2.44 -4.01 -3.80
CA LEU A 391 1.70 -2.89 -4.41
C LEU A 391 0.19 -3.02 -4.26
N GLY A 392 -0.36 -4.15 -4.74
CA GLY A 392 -1.80 -4.40 -4.71
C GLY A 392 -2.38 -4.60 -3.31
N ALA A 393 -1.57 -5.03 -2.33
CA ALA A 393 -2.03 -5.35 -0.98
C ALA A 393 -1.91 -4.18 0.01
N THR A 394 -1.07 -3.20 -0.27
CA THR A 394 -0.72 -2.16 0.72
C THR A 394 -1.90 -1.32 1.18
N GLY A 395 -2.81 -0.93 0.27
CA GLY A 395 -3.86 0.03 0.59
C GLY A 395 -4.84 -0.45 1.67
N ALA A 396 -5.35 -1.67 1.57
CA ALA A 396 -6.26 -2.25 2.57
C ALA A 396 -5.53 -2.43 3.91
N ARG A 397 -4.23 -2.80 3.90
CA ARG A 397 -3.41 -2.86 5.10
C ARG A 397 -3.33 -1.50 5.79
N LEU A 398 -3.03 -0.42 5.09
CA LEU A 398 -2.93 0.92 5.67
C LEU A 398 -4.23 1.33 6.38
N VAL A 399 -5.37 1.11 5.75
CA VAL A 399 -6.68 1.46 6.34
C VAL A 399 -6.97 0.62 7.58
N THR A 400 -6.68 -0.66 7.54
CA THR A 400 -6.87 -1.56 8.69
C THR A 400 -5.94 -1.22 9.85
N THR A 401 -4.65 -0.99 9.57
CA THR A 401 -3.66 -0.67 10.59
C THR A 401 -4.00 0.63 11.31
N VAL A 402 -4.35 1.70 10.56
CA VAL A 402 -4.72 2.99 11.20
C VAL A 402 -5.99 2.87 12.04
N ALA A 403 -6.99 2.11 11.58
CA ALA A 403 -8.23 1.89 12.34
C ALA A 403 -7.97 1.15 13.67
N ARG A 404 -7.13 0.12 13.66
CA ARG A 404 -6.71 -0.60 14.87
C ARG A 404 -5.92 0.29 15.81
N GLU A 405 -5.03 1.13 15.26
CA GLU A 405 -4.24 2.06 16.06
C GLU A 405 -5.09 3.15 16.73
N LEU A 406 -6.16 3.60 16.07
CA LEU A 406 -7.13 4.48 16.72
C LEU A 406 -7.80 3.82 17.94
N ARG A 407 -8.17 2.55 17.83
CA ARG A 407 -8.74 1.81 18.99
C ARG A 407 -7.75 1.70 20.12
N ARG A 408 -6.48 1.38 19.84
CA ARG A 408 -5.41 1.28 20.85
C ARG A 408 -5.10 2.61 21.53
N SER A 409 -5.05 3.67 20.77
CA SER A 409 -4.66 5.01 21.26
C SER A 409 -5.81 5.84 21.79
N GLY A 410 -7.06 5.43 21.61
CA GLY A 410 -8.24 6.23 21.94
C GLY A 410 -8.48 7.42 21.00
N GLY A 411 -7.71 7.55 19.90
CA GLY A 411 -7.87 8.60 18.91
C GLY A 411 -9.22 8.51 18.18
N ARG A 412 -9.65 9.60 17.55
CA ARG A 412 -10.92 9.67 16.82
C ARG A 412 -10.77 9.49 15.33
N TYR A 413 -9.89 10.26 14.69
CA TYR A 413 -9.72 10.25 13.23
C TYR A 413 -8.36 9.69 12.82
N GLY A 414 -8.38 8.80 11.84
CA GLY A 414 -7.21 8.21 11.22
C GLY A 414 -7.15 8.48 9.73
N LEU A 415 -5.94 8.71 9.23
CA LEU A 415 -5.65 8.87 7.81
C LEU A 415 -4.83 7.69 7.33
N ALA A 416 -5.30 7.00 6.29
CA ALA A 416 -4.48 6.11 5.46
C ALA A 416 -4.21 6.79 4.12
N THR A 417 -2.94 6.92 3.71
CA THR A 417 -2.58 7.61 2.47
C THR A 417 -1.37 6.97 1.79
N GLN A 418 -1.34 7.03 0.47
CA GLN A 418 -0.24 6.51 -0.32
C GLN A 418 -0.11 7.18 -1.68
N CYS A 419 1.13 7.23 -2.18
CA CYS A 419 1.43 7.58 -3.56
C CYS A 419 1.05 6.43 -4.50
N ILE A 420 0.87 6.76 -5.76
CA ILE A 420 0.53 5.81 -6.82
C ILE A 420 1.39 6.12 -8.03
N GLY A 421 1.98 5.13 -8.63
CA GLY A 421 2.75 5.26 -9.87
C GLY A 421 1.98 6.04 -10.96
N ALA A 422 2.71 6.68 -11.86
CA ALA A 422 2.19 7.55 -12.91
C ALA A 422 1.59 8.89 -12.43
N GLY A 423 1.92 9.34 -11.24
CA GLY A 423 1.55 10.68 -10.75
C GLY A 423 0.17 10.74 -10.10
N MET A 424 -0.10 9.89 -9.14
CA MET A 424 -1.38 9.88 -8.42
C MET A 424 -1.18 9.70 -6.91
N GLY A 425 -2.23 10.00 -6.13
CA GLY A 425 -2.34 9.67 -4.71
C GLY A 425 -3.75 9.23 -4.35
N ILE A 426 -3.88 8.43 -3.29
CA ILE A 426 -5.15 7.98 -2.73
C ILE A 426 -5.11 8.04 -1.20
N SER A 427 -6.23 8.43 -0.61
CA SER A 427 -6.34 8.62 0.84
C SER A 427 -7.73 8.22 1.34
N THR A 428 -7.77 7.61 2.51
CA THR A 428 -8.98 7.24 3.24
C THR A 428 -8.94 7.83 4.64
N ILE A 429 -10.02 8.47 5.07
CA ILE A 429 -10.20 8.89 6.47
C ILE A 429 -11.16 7.93 7.14
N VAL A 430 -10.77 7.43 8.29
CA VAL A 430 -11.59 6.59 9.16
C VAL A 430 -11.87 7.29 10.47
N GLU A 431 -13.04 7.04 11.04
CA GLU A 431 -13.45 7.51 12.37
C GLU A 431 -13.64 6.30 13.29
N ARG A 432 -13.01 6.32 14.47
CA ARG A 432 -13.26 5.33 15.52
C ARG A 432 -14.70 5.47 16.02
N ILE A 433 -15.39 4.37 16.21
CA ILE A 433 -16.76 4.24 16.71
C ILE A 433 -16.77 3.40 17.98
#